data_8cdb8754f44c1ab413e25c31822fdb3e
#
_entry.id   8cdb8754f44c1ab413e25c31822fdb3e
#
_cell.length_a   1.000
_cell.length_b   1.000
_cell.length_c   1.000
_cell.angle_alpha   90.00
_cell.angle_beta   90.00
_cell.angle_gamma   90.00
#
_symmetry.space_group_name_H-M   'P 1'
#
loop_
_entity.id
_entity.type
_entity.pdbx_description
1 polymer ?
#
loop_
_entity_poly.entity_id
_entity_poly.type
_entity_poly.pdbx_seq_one_letter_code
_entity_poly.pdbx_strand_id
1 'polypeptide(L)'
;MTPPRKRQVRLVVSLTLAVLLASGLIYTSFSAADPALTPSQLVRQAKQGTDIQLTGTVVSHSVHDLASGAVDFALADRSGGGPRVEVEYSGSVPPTFEVGRELIVTGELRGRTFVATPSSMVTKCPSKYTAAPSST
;
A
#
# COMPACT_ATOMS: atom_id res chain seq x y z
N MET A 1 -41.67 30.72 23.70
CA MET A 1 -40.55 30.99 24.60
C MET A 1 -39.27 31.00 23.84
N THR A 2 -38.66 32.12 23.67
CA THR A 2 -37.30 32.22 23.09
C THR A 2 -36.32 31.73 24.16
N PRO A 3 -35.57 30.65 23.92
CA PRO A 3 -34.55 30.22 24.86
C PRO A 3 -33.54 31.33 25.05
N PRO A 4 -32.97 31.52 26.24
CA PRO A 4 -32.02 32.57 26.50
C PRO A 4 -30.84 32.42 25.54
N ARG A 5 -30.46 33.50 24.88
CA ARG A 5 -29.37 33.53 23.88
C ARG A 5 -28.09 32.79 24.33
N LYS A 6 -27.80 32.84 25.61
CA LYS A 6 -26.65 32.13 26.21
C LYS A 6 -26.73 30.61 26.06
N ARG A 7 -27.92 30.03 26.17
CA ARG A 7 -28.13 28.60 26.01
C ARG A 7 -28.01 28.18 24.55
N GLN A 8 -28.55 28.97 23.63
CA GLN A 8 -28.43 28.74 22.21
C GLN A 8 -26.96 28.84 21.74
N VAL A 9 -26.23 29.83 22.19
CA VAL A 9 -24.80 29.99 21.88
C VAL A 9 -23.99 28.78 22.37
N ARG A 10 -24.24 28.30 23.58
CA ARG A 10 -23.57 27.11 24.10
C ARG A 10 -23.87 25.86 23.28
N LEU A 11 -25.11 25.67 22.86
CA LEU A 11 -25.51 24.56 22.02
C LEU A 11 -24.85 24.62 20.63
N VAL A 12 -24.83 25.79 20.02
CA VAL A 12 -24.18 25.99 18.72
C VAL A 12 -22.67 25.77 18.81
N VAL A 13 -22.02 26.29 19.84
CA VAL A 13 -20.58 26.10 20.05
C VAL A 13 -20.24 24.64 20.30
N SER A 14 -21.01 23.94 21.14
CA SER A 14 -20.76 22.52 21.41
C SER A 14 -20.99 21.66 20.17
N LEU A 15 -22.01 21.95 19.39
CA LEU A 15 -22.30 21.23 18.14
C LEU A 15 -21.21 21.47 17.10
N THR A 16 -20.76 22.70 16.92
CA THR A 16 -19.68 23.04 16.01
C THR A 16 -18.38 22.35 16.40
N LEU A 17 -18.06 22.35 17.70
CA LEU A 17 -16.88 21.66 18.21
C LEU A 17 -16.95 20.15 17.97
N ALA A 18 -18.11 19.54 18.22
CA ALA A 18 -18.31 18.12 17.96
C ALA A 18 -18.14 17.76 16.47
N VAL A 19 -18.67 18.58 15.57
CA VAL A 19 -18.52 18.37 14.13
C VAL A 19 -17.06 18.52 13.70
N LEU A 20 -16.32 19.48 14.22
CA LEU A 20 -14.91 19.67 13.93
C LEU A 20 -14.07 18.49 14.43
N LEU A 21 -14.33 18.00 15.64
CA LEU A 21 -13.63 16.83 16.17
C LEU A 21 -13.95 15.55 15.36
N ALA A 22 -15.21 15.34 15.02
CA ALA A 22 -15.60 14.21 14.18
C ALA A 22 -14.96 14.27 12.81
N SER A 23 -14.91 15.44 12.17
CA SER A 23 -14.25 15.64 10.88
C SER A 23 -12.75 15.37 10.97
N GLY A 24 -12.10 15.79 12.03
CA GLY A 24 -10.69 15.52 12.28
C GLY A 24 -10.40 14.03 12.43
N LEU A 25 -11.23 13.31 13.18
CA LEU A 25 -11.09 11.85 13.36
C LEU A 25 -11.31 11.10 12.04
N ILE A 26 -12.29 11.48 11.26
CA ILE A 26 -12.54 10.89 9.94
C ILE A 26 -11.34 11.13 9.04
N TYR A 27 -10.84 12.36 8.99
CA TYR A 27 -9.68 12.70 8.17
C TYR A 27 -8.45 11.87 8.53
N THR A 28 -8.14 11.73 9.82
CA THR A 28 -6.99 10.93 10.27
C THR A 28 -7.19 9.45 9.99
N SER A 29 -8.39 8.93 10.07
CA SER A 29 -8.70 7.54 9.76
C SER A 29 -8.48 7.21 8.28
N PHE A 30 -8.84 8.12 7.38
CA PHE A 30 -8.59 7.94 5.95
C PHE A 30 -7.11 8.11 5.58
N SER A 31 -6.38 8.98 6.29
CA SER A 31 -4.95 9.17 6.06
C SER A 31 -4.08 8.00 6.55
N ALA A 32 -4.58 7.21 7.49
CA ALA A 32 -3.85 6.06 8.03
C ALA A 32 -3.90 4.81 7.14
N ALA A 33 -4.79 4.77 6.18
CA ALA A 33 -4.90 3.68 5.22
C ALA A 33 -4.27 4.11 3.89
N ASP A 34 -2.95 4.13 3.82
CA ASP A 34 -2.27 4.31 2.54
C ASP A 34 -2.55 3.08 1.67
N PRO A 35 -3.33 3.23 0.60
CA PRO A 35 -3.59 2.10 -0.29
C PRO A 35 -2.28 1.66 -0.93
N ALA A 36 -2.08 0.35 -1.07
CA ALA A 36 -0.93 -0.18 -1.75
C ALA A 36 -0.90 0.32 -3.20
N LEU A 37 0.22 0.92 -3.59
CA LEU A 37 0.41 1.45 -4.93
C LEU A 37 0.86 0.34 -5.88
N THR A 38 0.40 0.40 -7.12
CA THR A 38 0.94 -0.43 -8.20
C THR A 38 2.22 0.20 -8.75
N PRO A 39 3.08 -0.56 -9.46
CA PRO A 39 4.28 0.00 -10.07
C PRO A 39 4.01 1.20 -10.97
N SER A 40 2.95 1.19 -11.76
CA SER A 40 2.58 2.34 -12.59
C SER A 40 2.17 3.56 -11.78
N GLN A 41 1.46 3.37 -10.67
CA GLN A 41 1.10 4.45 -9.77
C GLN A 41 2.31 5.01 -9.03
N LEU A 42 3.22 4.15 -8.59
CA LEU A 42 4.45 4.56 -7.93
C LEU A 42 5.31 5.46 -8.82
N VAL A 43 5.48 5.08 -10.08
CA VAL A 43 6.23 5.87 -11.06
C VAL A 43 5.60 7.25 -11.28
N ARG A 44 4.27 7.34 -11.30
CA ARG A 44 3.56 8.62 -11.45
C ARG A 44 3.63 9.50 -10.21
N GLN A 45 3.56 8.90 -9.03
CA GLN A 45 3.47 9.62 -7.76
C GLN A 45 4.83 9.84 -7.09
N ALA A 46 5.83 9.07 -7.43
CA ALA A 46 7.25 9.15 -7.10
C ALA A 46 7.62 9.97 -5.83
N LYS A 47 7.02 9.66 -4.71
CA LYS A 47 7.42 10.23 -3.42
C LYS A 47 8.61 9.46 -2.87
N GLN A 48 9.77 10.09 -2.89
CA GLN A 48 10.98 9.48 -2.34
C GLN A 48 11.06 9.66 -0.83
N GLY A 49 11.67 8.69 -0.15
CA GLY A 49 11.92 8.77 1.29
C GLY A 49 10.70 8.61 2.19
N THR A 50 9.58 8.15 1.65
CA THR A 50 8.35 7.89 2.42
C THR A 50 8.04 6.40 2.38
N ASP A 51 7.66 5.82 3.50
CA ASP A 51 7.20 4.44 3.55
C ASP A 51 5.92 4.27 2.74
N ILE A 52 5.98 3.40 1.75
CA ILE A 52 4.90 3.13 0.81
C ILE A 52 4.72 1.62 0.71
N GLN A 53 3.49 1.18 0.59
CA GLN A 53 3.19 -0.18 0.22
C GLN A 53 3.13 -0.32 -1.29
N LEU A 54 3.95 -1.20 -1.83
CA LEU A 54 3.97 -1.50 -3.25
C LEU A 54 3.37 -2.89 -3.48
N THR A 55 2.37 -2.97 -4.32
CA THR A 55 1.77 -4.24 -4.73
C THR A 55 2.02 -4.48 -6.21
N GLY A 56 2.40 -5.67 -6.56
CA GLY A 56 2.65 -6.03 -7.94
C GLY A 56 2.95 -7.51 -8.12
N THR A 57 3.15 -7.90 -9.36
CA THR A 57 3.48 -9.27 -9.75
C THR A 57 4.96 -9.39 -10.03
N VAL A 58 5.60 -10.42 -9.53
CA VAL A 58 7.02 -10.69 -9.76
C VAL A 58 7.26 -11.03 -11.22
N VAL A 59 8.12 -10.26 -11.86
CA VAL A 59 8.46 -10.45 -13.28
C VAL A 59 9.38 -11.66 -13.42
N SER A 60 9.12 -12.50 -14.42
CA SER A 60 9.99 -13.64 -14.74
C SER A 60 11.40 -13.20 -15.12
N HIS A 61 12.39 -13.98 -14.74
CA HIS A 61 13.81 -13.71 -14.98
C HIS A 61 14.37 -12.43 -14.33
N SER A 62 13.64 -11.82 -13.40
CA SER A 62 14.08 -10.61 -12.70
C SER A 62 14.69 -10.88 -11.33
N VAL A 63 14.55 -12.08 -10.80
CA VAL A 63 15.00 -12.44 -9.45
C VAL A 63 16.49 -12.74 -9.47
N HIS A 64 17.27 -11.98 -8.70
CA HIS A 64 18.71 -12.15 -8.57
C HIS A 64 19.10 -12.14 -7.09
N ASP A 65 19.83 -13.15 -6.67
CA ASP A 65 20.41 -13.18 -5.34
C ASP A 65 21.70 -12.35 -5.32
N LEU A 66 21.76 -11.41 -4.41
CA LEU A 66 22.95 -10.58 -4.21
C LEU A 66 23.91 -11.25 -3.22
N ALA A 67 25.22 -10.95 -3.38
CA ALA A 67 26.25 -11.46 -2.51
C ALA A 67 26.07 -11.05 -1.03
N SER A 68 25.33 -9.99 -0.75
CA SER A 68 24.99 -9.51 0.58
C SER A 68 23.85 -10.31 1.26
N GLY A 69 23.26 -11.29 0.58
CA GLY A 69 22.07 -12.01 1.04
C GLY A 69 20.75 -11.31 0.74
N ALA A 70 20.79 -10.15 0.11
CA ALA A 70 19.61 -9.48 -0.41
C ALA A 70 19.15 -10.10 -1.73
N VAL A 71 17.90 -9.91 -2.07
CA VAL A 71 17.31 -10.39 -3.32
C VAL A 71 16.76 -9.19 -4.08
N ASP A 72 17.19 -9.07 -5.34
CA ASP A 72 16.63 -8.09 -6.26
C ASP A 72 15.60 -8.76 -7.16
N PHE A 73 14.49 -8.09 -7.37
CA PHE A 73 13.46 -8.54 -8.31
C PHE A 73 12.68 -7.34 -8.83
N ALA A 74 12.03 -7.50 -9.95
CA ALA A 74 11.17 -6.47 -10.52
C ALA A 74 9.69 -6.80 -10.27
N LEU A 75 8.94 -5.78 -9.93
CA LEU A 75 7.49 -5.84 -9.85
C LEU A 75 6.88 -5.09 -11.03
N ALA A 76 5.85 -5.69 -11.61
CA ALA A 76 5.04 -5.10 -12.66
C ALA A 76 3.57 -5.05 -12.22
N ASP A 77 2.78 -4.25 -12.92
CA ASP A 77 1.33 -4.25 -12.71
C ASP A 77 0.75 -5.64 -12.96
N ARG A 78 -0.36 -5.93 -12.30
CA ARG A 78 -1.06 -7.22 -12.43
C ARG A 78 -1.40 -7.59 -13.88
N SER A 79 -1.61 -6.61 -14.72
CA SER A 79 -1.84 -6.79 -16.16
C SER A 79 -0.59 -7.22 -16.93
N GLY A 80 0.59 -7.16 -16.30
CA GLY A 80 1.86 -7.46 -16.95
C GLY A 80 2.39 -6.37 -17.87
N GLY A 81 1.61 -5.32 -18.11
CA GLY A 81 2.01 -4.16 -18.89
C GLY A 81 2.45 -2.99 -18.01
N GLY A 82 3.02 -1.98 -18.61
CA GLY A 82 3.44 -0.76 -17.92
C GLY A 82 4.86 -0.82 -17.35
N PRO A 83 5.25 0.20 -16.58
CA PRO A 83 6.57 0.30 -16.03
C PRO A 83 6.85 -0.78 -14.97
N ARG A 84 8.08 -1.23 -14.91
CA ARG A 84 8.58 -2.15 -13.90
C ARG A 84 9.31 -1.36 -12.83
N VAL A 85 9.18 -1.78 -11.59
CA VAL A 85 9.91 -1.21 -10.45
C VAL A 85 10.85 -2.27 -9.91
N GLU A 86 12.14 -1.94 -9.86
CA GLU A 86 13.12 -2.80 -9.22
C GLU A 86 12.97 -2.70 -7.70
N VAL A 87 12.96 -3.85 -7.05
CA VAL A 87 12.82 -3.96 -5.59
C VAL A 87 14.05 -4.67 -5.04
N GLU A 88 14.70 -4.02 -4.09
CA GLU A 88 15.76 -4.64 -3.29
C GLU A 88 15.19 -5.06 -1.94
N TYR A 89 15.28 -6.33 -1.63
CA TYR A 89 14.77 -6.92 -0.39
C TYR A 89 15.88 -7.64 0.36
N SER A 90 16.17 -7.20 1.56
CA SER A 90 17.25 -7.72 2.40
C SER A 90 16.75 -8.54 3.60
N GLY A 91 15.59 -9.13 3.50
CA GLY A 91 15.01 -9.96 4.55
C GLY A 91 14.93 -11.43 4.16
N SER A 92 14.33 -12.22 5.04
CA SER A 92 14.04 -13.62 4.75
C SER A 92 12.93 -13.71 3.71
N VAL A 93 13.21 -14.34 2.60
CA VAL A 93 12.24 -14.55 1.53
C VAL A 93 11.26 -15.65 1.97
N PRO A 94 9.94 -15.40 1.97
CA PRO A 94 8.96 -16.41 2.30
C PRO A 94 9.01 -17.59 1.32
N PRO A 95 8.76 -18.82 1.78
CA PRO A 95 8.71 -19.98 0.87
C PRO A 95 7.58 -19.90 -0.16
N THR A 96 6.63 -19.00 0.06
CA THR A 96 5.54 -18.73 -0.89
C THR A 96 5.92 -17.77 -2.01
N PHE A 97 7.14 -17.21 -1.97
CA PHE A 97 7.65 -16.32 -3.01
C PHE A 97 7.89 -17.11 -4.31
N GLU A 98 7.17 -16.75 -5.32
CA GLU A 98 7.30 -17.36 -6.65
C GLU A 98 7.14 -16.29 -7.74
N VAL A 99 7.82 -16.50 -8.84
CA VAL A 99 7.65 -15.67 -10.05
C VAL A 99 6.20 -15.78 -10.54
N GLY A 100 5.63 -14.66 -10.95
CA GLY A 100 4.25 -14.58 -11.40
C GLY A 100 3.22 -14.40 -10.26
N ARG A 101 3.65 -14.48 -9.02
CA ARG A 101 2.76 -14.20 -7.89
C ARG A 101 2.69 -12.72 -7.56
N GLU A 102 1.52 -12.33 -7.12
CA GLU A 102 1.30 -10.99 -6.59
C GLU A 102 1.79 -10.93 -5.14
N LEU A 103 2.56 -9.90 -4.85
CA LEU A 103 3.03 -9.66 -3.50
C LEU A 103 2.90 -8.18 -3.12
N ILE A 104 2.94 -7.94 -1.81
CA ILE A 104 2.96 -6.60 -1.24
C ILE A 104 4.25 -6.47 -0.46
N VAL A 105 4.98 -5.40 -0.70
CA VAL A 105 6.16 -5.02 0.07
C VAL A 105 6.01 -3.60 0.57
N THR A 106 6.50 -3.34 1.76
CA THR A 106 6.56 -1.99 2.32
C THR A 106 8.01 -1.51 2.28
N GLY A 107 8.22 -0.28 1.88
CA GLY A 107 9.55 0.30 1.83
C GLY A 107 9.54 1.72 1.29
N GLU A 108 10.70 2.18 0.89
CA GLU A 108 10.92 3.53 0.38
C GLU A 108 11.45 3.50 -1.03
N LEU A 109 11.01 4.44 -1.84
CA LEU A 109 11.59 4.66 -3.16
C LEU A 109 12.87 5.47 -3.04
N ARG A 110 13.98 4.92 -3.51
CA ARG A 110 15.27 5.59 -3.58
C ARG A 110 15.75 5.62 -5.03
N GLY A 111 15.65 6.79 -5.66
CA GLY A 111 15.95 6.91 -7.07
C GLY A 111 14.99 6.09 -7.94
N ARG A 112 15.49 5.07 -8.59
CA ARG A 112 14.71 4.14 -9.42
C ARG A 112 14.45 2.79 -8.74
N THR A 113 15.05 2.56 -7.57
CA THR A 113 14.97 1.31 -6.83
C THR A 113 14.07 1.48 -5.61
N PHE A 114 13.16 0.55 -5.44
CA PHE A 114 12.34 0.48 -4.23
C PHE A 114 13.04 -0.40 -3.20
N VAL A 115 13.48 0.21 -2.10
CA VAL A 115 14.15 -0.51 -1.01
C VAL A 115 13.10 -0.98 -0.03
N ALA A 116 12.83 -2.28 -0.03
CA ALA A 116 11.84 -2.89 0.83
C ALA A 116 12.37 -3.06 2.27
N THR A 117 11.51 -2.77 3.24
CA THR A 117 11.81 -3.02 4.65
C THR A 117 11.90 -4.54 4.89
N PRO A 118 12.92 -5.03 5.63
CA PRO A 118 13.02 -6.44 5.98
C PRO A 118 11.75 -6.93 6.68
N SER A 119 11.33 -8.15 6.36
CA SER A 119 10.12 -8.81 6.89
C SER A 119 8.78 -8.13 6.51
N SER A 120 8.78 -7.22 5.55
CA SER A 120 7.56 -6.55 5.08
C SER A 120 6.88 -7.27 3.92
N MET A 121 7.52 -8.27 3.34
CA MET A 121 7.00 -8.99 2.18
C MET A 121 5.82 -9.89 2.56
N VAL A 122 4.69 -9.66 1.92
CA VAL A 122 3.49 -10.48 2.06
C VAL A 122 3.09 -10.99 0.68
N THR A 123 3.06 -12.30 0.53
CA THR A 123 2.58 -12.91 -0.70
C THR A 123 1.07 -13.08 -0.61
N LYS A 124 0.36 -12.62 -1.63
CA LYS A 124 -1.06 -12.90 -1.74
C LYS A 124 -1.26 -14.33 -2.20
N CYS A 125 -1.91 -15.13 -1.37
CA CYS A 125 -2.39 -16.42 -1.81
C CYS A 125 -3.50 -16.19 -2.84
N PRO A 126 -3.47 -16.84 -4.00
CA PRO A 126 -4.62 -16.82 -4.90
C PRO A 126 -5.83 -17.31 -4.11
N SER A 127 -6.81 -16.44 -3.91
CA SER A 127 -8.00 -16.82 -3.19
C SER A 127 -8.70 -17.94 -3.97
N LYS A 128 -8.76 -19.12 -3.40
CA LYS A 128 -9.54 -20.25 -3.93
C LYS A 128 -11.04 -19.96 -4.00
N TYR A 129 -11.41 -18.75 -3.60
CA TYR A 129 -12.79 -18.24 -3.55
C TYR A 129 -13.16 -17.34 -4.72
N THR A 130 -12.31 -17.14 -5.69
CA THR A 130 -12.83 -16.71 -6.97
C THR A 130 -13.78 -17.82 -7.42
N ALA A 131 -15.07 -17.53 -7.34
CA ALA A 131 -16.08 -18.44 -7.82
C ALA A 131 -15.62 -18.96 -9.18
N ALA A 132 -15.20 -20.21 -9.21
CA ALA A 132 -14.97 -20.86 -10.46
C ALA A 132 -16.23 -20.64 -11.27
N PRO A 133 -16.16 -20.11 -12.51
CA PRO A 133 -17.34 -20.03 -13.33
C PRO A 133 -17.91 -21.44 -13.37
N SER A 134 -19.09 -21.59 -12.81
CA SER A 134 -19.79 -22.84 -12.85
C SER A 134 -19.87 -23.26 -14.30
N SER A 135 -18.94 -24.06 -14.71
CA SER A 135 -19.06 -24.77 -15.96
C SER A 135 -20.17 -25.80 -15.77
N THR A 136 -21.32 -25.44 -16.14
CA THR A 136 -22.34 -26.42 -16.43
C THR A 136 -21.91 -27.21 -17.63
#